data_e739ffa9b1b0bbc315741dac591fe6d6
#
_entry.id   e739ffa9b1b0bbc315741dac591fe6d6
#
_cell.length_a   1.000
_cell.length_b   1.000
_cell.length_c   1.000
_cell.angle_alpha   90.00
_cell.angle_beta   90.00
_cell.angle_gamma   90.00
#
_symmetry.space_group_name_H-M   'P 1'
#
loop_
_entity.id
_entity.type
_entity.pdbx_description
1 polymer ?
#
loop_
_entity_poly.entity_id
_entity_poly.type
_entity_poly.pdbx_seq_one_letter_code
_entity_poly.pdbx_strand_id
1 'polypeptide(L)'
;MLARSAVRCSSSFRARVPGLRPSSRFHAAKKPASCRPFSMHAAAATPGSPLMSSAGMLAPFVNELDRIAPSIKINGSQVRVLQSPAEFYETLKHKIRNAEHRIFLSTLYIGKSEKELIVTLQEALRAKPDLTLSILTDALRGTREAPNPSCASLLVPLVDEFGPDRVEIRMYHTPNLTGVRKLLVPNRINEGWGLQHMKLYGIDDEIILSGANLSSDYFTNRQDRYHVFSSKDVTEYFANLQDAVSSLSFLVVPDNTLAGFDLVWPDDNAAPSPLADPAQFAKDSTTLLAGLVSPETAPLTAYDATPPEKRDTSVYMLSQFSQLLFPDTSTELPAITHVLQTLSLPQYANSSWTFTAGYFNPAPSLTKLLLSTQSHNNTVITASPHANGFYKSPGVSGLLPDAYTLLARRFVRAVHEHKLDDSISLREWRKGTVGEPGGWTYHAKGLWVTLPGSQDPSISMIGSSNYTKRSYSLDLETNALIVTENEELKKRLGEEQRWLQEHTTVATRDTFAKPDRRVGLKVRTAMMIVQLLGGAL
;
A
#
# COMPACT_ATOMS: atom_id res chain seq x y z
N MET A 1 23.72 55.81 -0.91
CA MET A 1 23.10 56.89 -0.11
C MET A 1 21.96 56.24 0.65
N LEU A 2 22.18 55.90 1.91
CA LEU A 2 21.70 56.58 3.13
C LEU A 2 20.16 56.56 3.23
N ALA A 3 19.46 56.10 4.28
CA ALA A 3 19.84 55.96 5.68
C ALA A 3 18.89 55.00 6.41
N ARG A 4 19.40 54.48 7.51
CA ARG A 4 18.77 53.78 8.62
C ARG A 4 17.63 54.54 9.29
N SER A 5 16.64 53.83 9.84
CA SER A 5 16.08 54.20 11.15
C SER A 5 15.54 52.96 11.85
N ALA A 6 16.12 52.69 13.00
CA ALA A 6 15.69 51.71 14.00
C ALA A 6 14.76 52.45 14.98
N VAL A 7 13.65 51.85 15.36
CA VAL A 7 12.92 52.24 16.58
C VAL A 7 12.73 50.99 17.43
N ARG A 8 13.40 51.02 18.59
CA ARG A 8 13.13 50.15 19.74
C ARG A 8 11.95 50.71 20.50
N CYS A 9 11.02 49.89 20.92
CA CYS A 9 10.22 50.18 22.09
C CYS A 9 10.02 48.88 22.90
N SER A 10 10.59 48.91 24.09
CA SER A 10 10.43 47.95 25.17
C SER A 10 9.22 48.37 26.01
N SER A 11 8.34 47.43 26.39
CA SER A 11 7.56 47.55 27.61
C SER A 11 7.22 46.18 28.16
N SER A 12 7.79 45.89 29.31
CA SER A 12 7.53 44.78 30.20
C SER A 12 6.15 44.93 30.87
N PHE A 13 5.34 43.90 30.83
CA PHE A 13 4.22 43.72 31.77
C PHE A 13 4.42 42.43 32.56
N ARG A 14 4.73 42.60 33.87
CA ARG A 14 4.66 41.53 34.87
C ARG A 14 3.23 41.51 35.41
N ALA A 15 2.53 40.40 35.25
CA ALA A 15 1.31 40.11 36.02
C ALA A 15 1.67 39.18 37.17
N ARG A 16 1.33 39.58 38.39
CA ARG A 16 1.47 38.83 39.65
C ARG A 16 0.36 37.79 39.71
N VAL A 17 0.74 36.55 40.08
CA VAL A 17 -0.20 35.49 40.51
C VAL A 17 -0.19 35.45 42.04
N PRO A 18 -1.33 35.42 42.75
CA PRO A 18 -1.39 35.29 44.20
C PRO A 18 -1.15 33.87 44.65
N GLY A 19 -0.39 33.72 45.73
CA GLY A 19 -0.01 32.45 46.32
C GLY A 19 -1.16 31.70 47.01
N LEU A 20 -1.10 30.40 46.91
CA LEU A 20 -1.80 29.45 47.78
C LEU A 20 -0.74 28.63 48.56
N ARG A 21 -0.93 28.63 49.88
CA ARG A 21 -0.10 27.91 50.85
C ARG A 21 -0.35 26.40 50.82
N PRO A 22 0.67 25.56 51.08
CA PRO A 22 0.49 24.12 51.15
C PRO A 22 -0.02 23.71 52.56
N SER A 23 -1.11 22.93 52.62
CA SER A 23 -1.54 22.19 53.80
C SER A 23 -0.96 20.78 53.73
N SER A 24 -0.05 20.50 54.63
CA SER A 24 0.47 19.16 54.92
C SER A 24 -0.60 18.31 55.64
N ARG A 25 -1.00 17.19 55.08
CA ARG A 25 -1.48 16.02 55.83
C ARG A 25 -0.91 14.76 55.18
N PHE A 26 0.05 14.16 55.87
CA PHE A 26 0.53 12.81 55.62
C PHE A 26 -0.63 11.82 55.89
N HIS A 27 -1.05 11.06 54.87
CA HIS A 27 -1.75 9.80 55.07
C HIS A 27 -0.85 8.68 54.58
N ALA A 28 -0.57 7.76 55.49
CA ALA A 28 0.24 6.58 55.30
C ALA A 28 -0.32 5.71 54.15
N ALA A 29 0.50 5.47 53.15
CA ALA A 29 0.20 4.53 52.08
C ALA A 29 0.24 3.09 52.62
N LYS A 30 -0.85 2.38 52.48
CA LYS A 30 -0.94 0.93 52.66
C LYS A 30 -0.05 0.25 51.60
N LYS A 31 0.81 -0.66 52.06
CA LYS A 31 1.61 -1.55 51.22
C LYS A 31 0.70 -2.34 50.28
N PRO A 32 1.03 -2.46 48.98
CA PRO A 32 0.30 -3.38 48.11
C PRO A 32 0.60 -4.83 48.51
N ALA A 33 -0.45 -5.63 48.47
CA ALA A 33 -0.41 -7.06 48.76
C ALA A 33 0.57 -7.76 47.78
N SER A 34 1.38 -8.66 48.33
CA SER A 34 2.34 -9.47 47.57
C SER A 34 1.57 -10.36 46.58
N CYS A 35 1.80 -10.12 45.29
CA CYS A 35 1.46 -11.08 44.25
C CYS A 35 2.33 -12.32 44.43
N ARG A 36 1.73 -13.44 44.77
CA ARG A 36 2.35 -14.76 44.68
C ARG A 36 2.67 -15.05 43.20
N PRO A 37 3.87 -15.56 42.88
CA PRO A 37 4.13 -16.01 41.52
C PRO A 37 3.23 -17.23 41.21
N PHE A 38 2.44 -17.13 40.14
CA PHE A 38 1.78 -18.30 39.56
C PHE A 38 2.89 -19.23 39.03
N SER A 39 3.08 -20.35 39.70
CA SER A 39 3.92 -21.44 39.21
C SER A 39 3.20 -22.06 38.02
N MET A 40 3.60 -21.69 36.80
CA MET A 40 3.25 -22.45 35.61
C MET A 40 4.02 -23.78 35.66
N HIS A 41 3.33 -24.83 36.07
CA HIS A 41 3.82 -26.16 35.79
C HIS A 41 3.85 -26.31 34.27
N ALA A 42 5.06 -26.42 33.70
CA ALA A 42 5.25 -26.85 32.33
C ALA A 42 4.70 -28.27 32.23
N ALA A 43 3.50 -28.41 31.69
CA ALA A 43 2.99 -29.70 31.27
C ALA A 43 3.93 -30.20 30.16
N ALA A 44 4.64 -31.28 30.44
CA ALA A 44 5.44 -31.99 29.44
C ALA A 44 4.51 -32.33 28.27
N ALA A 45 4.89 -31.89 27.07
CA ALA A 45 4.17 -32.20 25.86
C ALA A 45 4.15 -33.72 25.66
N THR A 46 2.99 -34.30 25.77
CA THR A 46 2.75 -35.70 25.41
C THR A 46 2.90 -35.81 23.89
N PRO A 47 3.72 -36.76 23.39
CA PRO A 47 3.80 -37.05 21.95
C PRO A 47 2.47 -37.66 21.52
N GLY A 48 1.64 -36.90 20.77
CA GLY A 48 0.38 -37.39 20.24
C GLY A 48 -0.82 -36.47 20.32
N SER A 49 -0.64 -35.15 20.44
CA SER A 49 -1.75 -34.22 20.20
C SER A 49 -2.20 -34.35 18.73
N PRO A 50 -3.49 -34.57 18.46
CA PRO A 50 -3.98 -34.60 17.09
C PRO A 50 -3.62 -33.29 16.40
N LEU A 51 -3.00 -33.37 15.21
CA LEU A 51 -2.76 -32.21 14.35
C LEU A 51 -4.09 -31.48 14.20
N MET A 52 -4.14 -30.22 14.66
CA MET A 52 -5.35 -29.39 14.46
C MET A 52 -5.64 -29.34 12.96
N SER A 53 -6.90 -29.43 12.57
CA SER A 53 -7.29 -29.24 11.17
C SER A 53 -6.85 -27.85 10.67
N SER A 54 -6.64 -27.68 9.37
CA SER A 54 -6.29 -26.39 8.77
C SER A 54 -7.29 -25.28 9.18
N ALA A 55 -8.58 -25.58 9.23
CA ALA A 55 -9.63 -24.70 9.74
C ALA A 55 -9.38 -24.26 11.19
N GLY A 56 -8.98 -25.16 12.06
CA GLY A 56 -8.64 -24.85 13.45
C GLY A 56 -7.42 -23.93 13.58
N MET A 57 -6.44 -24.09 12.67
CA MET A 57 -5.26 -23.23 12.63
C MET A 57 -5.54 -21.84 12.05
N LEU A 58 -6.54 -21.67 11.18
CA LEU A 58 -6.95 -20.38 10.63
C LEU A 58 -7.85 -19.56 11.55
N ALA A 59 -8.60 -20.22 12.45
CA ALA A 59 -9.56 -19.54 13.31
C ALA A 59 -8.99 -18.37 14.13
N PRO A 60 -7.77 -18.43 14.74
CA PRO A 60 -7.20 -17.29 15.44
C PRO A 60 -6.94 -16.08 14.55
N PHE A 61 -6.61 -16.29 13.28
CA PHE A 61 -6.47 -15.19 12.31
C PHE A 61 -7.83 -14.57 11.98
N VAL A 62 -8.80 -15.40 11.57
CA VAL A 62 -10.13 -14.97 11.11
C VAL A 62 -10.88 -14.22 12.21
N ASN A 63 -10.92 -14.74 13.43
CA ASN A 63 -11.69 -14.16 14.54
C ASN A 63 -11.33 -12.71 14.87
N GLU A 64 -10.07 -12.34 14.69
CA GLU A 64 -9.65 -10.95 14.95
C GLU A 64 -9.67 -10.12 13.66
N LEU A 65 -9.36 -10.70 12.50
CA LEU A 65 -9.49 -10.01 11.22
C LEU A 65 -10.93 -9.56 10.95
N ASP A 66 -11.94 -10.36 11.35
CA ASP A 66 -13.36 -10.00 11.26
C ASP A 66 -13.74 -8.77 12.12
N ARG A 67 -12.90 -8.43 13.12
CA ARG A 67 -13.06 -7.21 13.94
C ARG A 67 -12.26 -6.03 13.44
N ILE A 68 -11.28 -6.27 12.57
CA ILE A 68 -10.37 -5.25 12.07
C ILE A 68 -10.88 -4.64 10.77
N ALA A 69 -11.38 -5.46 9.84
CA ALA A 69 -11.67 -5.02 8.49
C ALA A 69 -12.93 -5.65 7.90
N PRO A 70 -13.59 -4.96 6.94
CA PRO A 70 -14.65 -5.55 6.14
C PRO A 70 -14.18 -6.83 5.47
N SER A 71 -15.03 -7.85 5.42
CA SER A 71 -14.71 -9.12 4.79
C SER A 71 -15.85 -9.64 3.91
N ILE A 72 -15.47 -10.29 2.82
CA ILE A 72 -16.39 -10.95 1.90
C ILE A 72 -15.95 -12.39 1.73
N LYS A 73 -16.89 -13.33 1.87
CA LYS A 73 -16.65 -14.76 1.67
C LYS A 73 -16.98 -15.16 0.24
N ILE A 74 -16.00 -15.69 -0.45
CA ILE A 74 -16.09 -16.14 -1.85
C ILE A 74 -15.64 -17.60 -1.98
N ASN A 75 -15.80 -18.19 -3.17
CA ASN A 75 -15.12 -19.43 -3.50
C ASN A 75 -13.69 -19.14 -4.02
N GLY A 76 -12.72 -19.94 -3.61
CA GLY A 76 -11.32 -19.77 -4.05
C GLY A 76 -11.12 -19.84 -5.56
N SER A 77 -12.04 -20.46 -6.32
CA SER A 77 -12.00 -20.48 -7.80
C SER A 77 -12.23 -19.09 -8.42
N GLN A 78 -12.83 -18.15 -7.67
CA GLN A 78 -13.06 -16.77 -8.11
C GLN A 78 -11.79 -15.90 -8.05
N VAL A 79 -10.68 -16.41 -7.53
CA VAL A 79 -9.39 -15.71 -7.51
C VAL A 79 -8.44 -16.32 -8.54
N ARG A 80 -8.08 -15.56 -9.57
CA ARG A 80 -7.07 -15.93 -10.55
C ARG A 80 -5.79 -15.14 -10.34
N VAL A 81 -4.65 -15.81 -10.31
CA VAL A 81 -3.32 -15.21 -10.18
C VAL A 81 -2.69 -15.10 -11.56
N LEU A 82 -2.24 -13.90 -11.95
CA LEU A 82 -1.53 -13.66 -13.20
C LEU A 82 -0.03 -13.61 -12.94
N GLN A 83 0.76 -14.16 -13.87
CA GLN A 83 2.18 -14.37 -13.64
C GLN A 83 3.05 -13.19 -14.06
N SER A 84 2.73 -12.56 -15.19
CA SER A 84 3.66 -11.62 -15.85
C SER A 84 3.02 -10.26 -16.12
N PRO A 85 3.86 -9.20 -16.27
CA PRO A 85 3.42 -7.89 -16.76
C PRO A 85 2.60 -7.95 -18.05
N ALA A 86 3.05 -8.75 -19.01
CA ALA A 86 2.36 -8.91 -20.30
C ALA A 86 0.99 -9.56 -20.12
N GLU A 87 0.88 -10.63 -19.32
CA GLU A 87 -0.39 -11.27 -19.01
C GLU A 87 -1.35 -10.31 -18.30
N PHE A 88 -0.85 -9.51 -17.37
CA PHE A 88 -1.65 -8.46 -16.71
C PHE A 88 -2.21 -7.48 -17.73
N TYR A 89 -1.37 -6.95 -18.62
CA TYR A 89 -1.80 -5.93 -19.59
C TYR A 89 -2.77 -6.49 -20.62
N GLU A 90 -2.51 -7.69 -21.15
CA GLU A 90 -3.43 -8.37 -22.09
C GLU A 90 -4.77 -8.71 -21.42
N THR A 91 -4.75 -9.18 -20.17
CA THR A 91 -5.97 -9.42 -19.39
C THR A 91 -6.77 -8.14 -19.17
N LEU A 92 -6.10 -7.04 -18.82
CA LEU A 92 -6.74 -5.74 -18.62
C LEU A 92 -7.39 -5.24 -19.92
N LYS A 93 -6.65 -5.25 -21.04
CA LYS A 93 -7.19 -4.85 -22.36
C LYS A 93 -8.36 -5.73 -22.81
N HIS A 94 -8.24 -7.05 -22.61
CA HIS A 94 -9.33 -7.97 -22.94
C HIS A 94 -10.59 -7.65 -22.14
N LYS A 95 -10.48 -7.41 -20.84
CA LYS A 95 -11.62 -7.05 -20.00
C LYS A 95 -12.22 -5.70 -20.42
N ILE A 96 -11.42 -4.68 -20.70
CA ILE A 96 -11.87 -3.37 -21.18
C ILE A 96 -12.68 -3.51 -22.48
N ARG A 97 -12.20 -4.28 -23.48
CA ARG A 97 -12.91 -4.48 -24.75
C ARG A 97 -14.26 -5.19 -24.59
N ASN A 98 -14.39 -6.01 -23.55
CA ASN A 98 -15.61 -6.77 -23.27
C ASN A 98 -16.48 -6.14 -22.17
N ALA A 99 -16.15 -4.94 -21.69
CA ALA A 99 -16.93 -4.23 -20.69
C ALA A 99 -18.33 -3.90 -21.20
N GLU A 100 -19.35 -4.14 -20.37
CA GLU A 100 -20.76 -3.91 -20.72
C GLU A 100 -21.35 -2.67 -20.02
N HIS A 101 -20.95 -2.40 -18.76
CA HIS A 101 -21.59 -1.40 -17.92
C HIS A 101 -20.66 -0.33 -17.41
N ARG A 102 -19.52 -0.73 -16.82
CA ARG A 102 -18.61 0.21 -16.17
C ARG A 102 -17.15 -0.23 -16.24
N ILE A 103 -16.28 0.77 -16.32
CA ILE A 103 -14.83 0.63 -16.10
C ILE A 103 -14.44 1.65 -15.03
N PHE A 104 -13.76 1.20 -13.96
CA PHE A 104 -13.16 2.11 -12.97
C PHE A 104 -11.69 1.76 -12.73
N LEU A 105 -10.83 2.77 -12.82
CA LEU A 105 -9.38 2.60 -12.76
C LEU A 105 -8.78 3.55 -11.73
N SER A 106 -8.25 3.02 -10.63
CA SER A 106 -7.39 3.79 -9.72
C SER A 106 -5.94 3.44 -9.95
N THR A 107 -5.09 4.45 -10.13
CA THR A 107 -3.64 4.27 -10.26
C THR A 107 -2.93 5.55 -9.83
N LEU A 108 -1.66 5.47 -9.43
CA LEU A 108 -0.88 6.68 -9.14
C LEU A 108 -0.78 7.60 -10.37
N TYR A 109 -0.60 7.01 -11.54
CA TYR A 109 -0.58 7.70 -12.84
C TYR A 109 -0.73 6.69 -13.98
N ILE A 110 -1.18 7.19 -15.14
CA ILE A 110 -1.06 6.50 -16.42
C ILE A 110 0.14 7.11 -17.16
N GLY A 111 1.01 6.26 -17.71
CA GLY A 111 2.19 6.70 -18.45
C GLY A 111 1.79 7.56 -19.65
N LYS A 112 2.45 8.70 -19.84
CA LYS A 112 2.13 9.66 -20.91
C LYS A 112 2.27 9.11 -22.34
N SER A 113 2.88 7.94 -22.48
CA SER A 113 3.06 7.23 -23.77
C SER A 113 2.02 6.13 -24.01
N GLU A 114 1.10 5.89 -23.08
CA GLU A 114 0.18 4.74 -23.10
C GLU A 114 -1.00 4.93 -24.06
N LYS A 115 -0.69 5.28 -25.32
CA LYS A 115 -1.70 5.51 -26.36
C LYS A 115 -2.55 4.28 -26.66
N GLU A 116 -1.95 3.08 -26.62
CA GLU A 116 -2.67 1.82 -26.85
C GLU A 116 -3.80 1.62 -25.82
N LEU A 117 -3.52 1.90 -24.55
CA LEU A 117 -4.54 1.83 -23.49
C LEU A 117 -5.67 2.82 -23.75
N ILE A 118 -5.34 4.07 -24.12
CA ILE A 118 -6.36 5.09 -24.45
C ILE A 118 -7.20 4.66 -25.65
N VAL A 119 -6.59 4.16 -26.72
CA VAL A 119 -7.31 3.63 -27.88
C VAL A 119 -8.24 2.48 -27.47
N THR A 120 -7.76 1.56 -26.64
CA THR A 120 -8.58 0.44 -26.13
C THR A 120 -9.81 0.94 -25.35
N LEU A 121 -9.66 1.96 -24.51
CA LEU A 121 -10.78 2.59 -23.78
C LEU A 121 -11.75 3.29 -24.74
N GLN A 122 -11.25 4.04 -25.74
CA GLN A 122 -12.06 4.70 -26.75
C GLN A 122 -12.87 3.69 -27.58
N GLU A 123 -12.24 2.59 -28.01
CA GLU A 123 -12.92 1.51 -28.76
C GLU A 123 -14.06 0.91 -27.95
N ALA A 124 -13.86 0.62 -26.66
CA ALA A 124 -14.88 0.07 -25.78
C ALA A 124 -16.06 1.05 -25.61
N LEU A 125 -15.76 2.33 -25.32
CA LEU A 125 -16.77 3.38 -25.16
C LEU A 125 -17.58 3.66 -26.44
N ARG A 126 -16.95 3.58 -27.63
CA ARG A 126 -17.65 3.71 -28.91
C ARG A 126 -18.57 2.51 -29.20
N ALA A 127 -18.11 1.32 -28.83
CA ALA A 127 -18.87 0.08 -29.05
C ALA A 127 -20.11 -0.04 -28.15
N LYS A 128 -20.07 0.58 -26.94
CA LYS A 128 -21.12 0.46 -25.91
C LYS A 128 -21.57 1.86 -25.47
N PRO A 129 -22.71 2.38 -25.95
CA PRO A 129 -23.18 3.73 -25.61
C PRO A 129 -23.45 3.96 -24.13
N ASP A 130 -23.85 2.91 -23.39
CA ASP A 130 -24.18 2.99 -21.96
C ASP A 130 -22.97 2.70 -21.04
N LEU A 131 -21.82 2.35 -21.63
CA LEU A 131 -20.59 2.10 -20.85
C LEU A 131 -20.06 3.39 -20.25
N THR A 132 -19.76 3.36 -18.96
CA THR A 132 -19.16 4.47 -18.21
C THR A 132 -17.69 4.18 -17.84
N LEU A 133 -16.90 5.24 -17.73
CA LEU A 133 -15.49 5.19 -17.36
C LEU A 133 -15.20 6.19 -16.24
N SER A 134 -14.70 5.69 -15.10
CA SER A 134 -14.17 6.51 -14.01
C SER A 134 -12.68 6.24 -13.82
N ILE A 135 -11.87 7.31 -13.84
CA ILE A 135 -10.42 7.22 -13.61
C ILE A 135 -10.02 8.10 -12.44
N LEU A 136 -9.37 7.51 -11.44
CA LEU A 136 -8.80 8.23 -10.31
C LEU A 136 -7.28 8.12 -10.32
N THR A 137 -6.59 9.28 -10.37
CA THR A 137 -5.13 9.35 -10.29
C THR A 137 -4.69 10.35 -9.22
N ASP A 138 -3.39 10.48 -9.03
CA ASP A 138 -2.82 11.47 -8.12
C ASP A 138 -2.55 12.81 -8.84
N ALA A 139 -2.97 13.92 -8.26
CA ALA A 139 -2.82 15.26 -8.87
C ALA A 139 -1.36 15.69 -8.98
N LEU A 140 -0.54 15.43 -7.96
CA LEU A 140 0.87 15.84 -7.97
C LEU A 140 1.66 15.06 -9.01
N ARG A 141 1.37 13.75 -9.13
CA ARG A 141 2.02 12.88 -10.09
C ARG A 141 1.44 13.00 -11.50
N GLY A 142 0.12 13.11 -11.60
CA GLY A 142 -0.61 13.17 -12.88
C GLY A 142 -0.41 14.46 -13.68
N THR A 143 -0.03 15.55 -13.00
CA THR A 143 0.21 16.87 -13.63
C THR A 143 1.68 17.30 -13.61
N ARG A 144 2.59 16.45 -13.13
CA ARG A 144 4.02 16.78 -12.89
C ARG A 144 4.71 17.40 -14.09
N GLU A 145 4.41 16.93 -15.28
CA GLU A 145 5.05 17.35 -16.53
C GLU A 145 4.36 18.55 -17.20
N ALA A 146 3.18 18.97 -16.71
CA ALA A 146 2.45 20.10 -17.31
C ALA A 146 3.30 21.39 -17.33
N PRO A 147 3.20 22.23 -18.38
CA PRO A 147 2.29 22.14 -19.54
C PRO A 147 2.73 21.14 -20.64
N ASN A 148 3.86 20.44 -20.47
CA ASN A 148 4.25 19.37 -21.38
C ASN A 148 3.29 18.17 -21.22
N PRO A 149 3.26 17.23 -22.21
CA PRO A 149 2.43 16.03 -22.14
C PRO A 149 2.57 15.30 -20.81
N SER A 150 1.44 15.12 -20.12
CA SER A 150 1.32 14.54 -18.77
C SER A 150 0.26 13.44 -18.76
N CYS A 151 0.06 12.79 -17.63
CA CYS A 151 -1.06 11.86 -17.44
C CYS A 151 -2.41 12.57 -17.66
N ALA A 152 -2.59 13.77 -17.08
CA ALA A 152 -3.83 14.54 -17.25
C ALA A 152 -4.12 14.84 -18.72
N SER A 153 -3.17 15.42 -19.45
CA SER A 153 -3.36 15.76 -20.87
C SER A 153 -3.56 14.55 -21.79
N LEU A 154 -3.06 13.36 -21.39
CA LEU A 154 -3.31 12.10 -22.11
C LEU A 154 -4.77 11.66 -22.01
N LEU A 155 -5.45 11.98 -20.89
CA LEU A 155 -6.80 11.51 -20.59
C LEU A 155 -7.90 12.46 -21.10
N VAL A 156 -7.59 13.75 -21.29
CA VAL A 156 -8.54 14.78 -21.75
C VAL A 156 -9.32 14.37 -23.00
N PRO A 157 -8.73 13.78 -24.06
CA PRO A 157 -9.46 13.37 -25.26
C PRO A 157 -10.61 12.38 -25.00
N LEU A 158 -10.59 11.65 -23.89
CA LEU A 158 -11.69 10.77 -23.50
C LEU A 158 -12.90 11.59 -23.02
N VAL A 159 -12.68 12.66 -22.25
CA VAL A 159 -13.76 13.56 -21.82
C VAL A 159 -14.31 14.36 -22.99
N ASP A 160 -13.42 14.86 -23.87
CA ASP A 160 -13.83 15.61 -25.09
C ASP A 160 -14.71 14.78 -26.02
N GLU A 161 -14.40 13.49 -26.20
CA GLU A 161 -15.09 12.64 -27.15
C GLU A 161 -16.42 12.11 -26.60
N PHE A 162 -16.46 11.71 -25.31
CA PHE A 162 -17.61 10.97 -24.76
C PHE A 162 -18.47 11.77 -23.78
N GLY A 163 -18.01 12.96 -23.37
CA GLY A 163 -18.68 13.85 -22.44
C GLY A 163 -18.58 13.43 -20.97
N PRO A 164 -18.90 14.39 -20.06
CA PRO A 164 -18.77 14.18 -18.62
C PRO A 164 -19.78 13.17 -18.03
N ASP A 165 -20.89 12.92 -18.70
CA ASP A 165 -21.89 11.94 -18.25
C ASP A 165 -21.39 10.50 -18.36
N ARG A 166 -20.41 10.25 -19.23
CA ARG A 166 -19.87 8.92 -19.48
C ARG A 166 -18.43 8.73 -19.01
N VAL A 167 -17.66 9.82 -18.96
CA VAL A 167 -16.23 9.77 -18.62
C VAL A 167 -15.94 10.77 -17.52
N GLU A 168 -15.55 10.26 -16.35
CA GLU A 168 -15.12 11.04 -15.22
C GLU A 168 -13.64 10.78 -14.93
N ILE A 169 -12.84 11.85 -14.87
CA ILE A 169 -11.41 11.78 -14.56
C ILE A 169 -11.14 12.63 -13.32
N ARG A 170 -10.74 11.98 -12.25
CA ARG A 170 -10.47 12.60 -10.94
C ARG A 170 -8.99 12.54 -10.59
N MET A 171 -8.50 13.61 -9.93
CA MET A 171 -7.13 13.71 -9.45
C MET A 171 -7.10 14.12 -7.98
N TYR A 172 -6.67 13.20 -7.14
CA TYR A 172 -6.57 13.41 -5.70
C TYR A 172 -5.38 14.30 -5.33
N HIS A 173 -5.59 15.28 -4.47
CA HIS A 173 -4.53 16.13 -3.91
C HIS A 173 -4.50 15.99 -2.38
N THR A 174 -3.31 15.67 -1.84
CA THR A 174 -3.13 15.50 -0.40
C THR A 174 -3.42 16.78 0.41
N PRO A 175 -4.13 16.70 1.54
CA PRO A 175 -4.31 17.84 2.45
C PRO A 175 -3.02 18.26 3.16
N ASN A 176 -1.97 17.43 3.13
CA ASN A 176 -0.69 17.70 3.80
C ASN A 176 0.21 18.69 3.04
N LEU A 177 -0.12 19.01 1.77
CA LEU A 177 0.64 19.92 0.92
C LEU A 177 -0.21 21.12 0.51
N THR A 178 -0.39 22.08 1.41
CA THR A 178 -1.25 23.27 1.22
C THR A 178 -0.54 24.55 1.62
N GLY A 179 -1.12 25.72 1.31
CA GLY A 179 -0.65 27.05 1.71
C GLY A 179 0.82 27.31 1.37
N VAL A 180 1.55 27.88 2.32
CA VAL A 180 2.98 28.26 2.15
C VAL A 180 3.86 27.03 1.84
N ARG A 181 3.53 25.85 2.40
CA ARG A 181 4.27 24.61 2.13
C ARG A 181 4.20 24.25 0.65
N LYS A 182 3.02 24.35 0.02
CA LYS A 182 2.83 24.09 -1.41
C LYS A 182 3.65 25.03 -2.28
N LEU A 183 3.77 26.31 -1.88
CA LEU A 183 4.55 27.32 -2.62
C LEU A 183 6.07 27.07 -2.53
N LEU A 184 6.55 26.56 -1.40
CA LEU A 184 8.00 26.39 -1.14
C LEU A 184 8.54 25.05 -1.59
N VAL A 185 7.71 24.02 -1.74
CA VAL A 185 8.15 22.68 -2.09
C VAL A 185 8.25 22.53 -3.60
N PRO A 186 9.45 22.23 -4.15
CA PRO A 186 9.60 22.01 -5.59
C PRO A 186 8.76 20.81 -6.07
N ASN A 187 8.20 20.92 -7.30
CA ASN A 187 7.36 19.87 -7.89
C ASN A 187 8.01 18.49 -7.93
N ARG A 188 9.35 18.43 -7.97
CA ARG A 188 10.09 17.16 -8.04
C ARG A 188 10.08 16.37 -6.73
N ILE A 189 9.82 17.02 -5.60
CA ILE A 189 9.82 16.41 -4.26
C ILE A 189 8.47 16.55 -3.55
N ASN A 190 7.48 17.20 -4.17
CA ASN A 190 6.16 17.46 -3.59
C ASN A 190 5.38 16.16 -3.29
N GLU A 191 5.66 15.08 -4.01
CA GLU A 191 5.07 13.75 -3.77
C GLU A 191 5.43 13.16 -2.40
N GLY A 192 6.39 13.72 -1.70
CA GLY A 192 6.80 13.28 -0.35
C GLY A 192 5.76 13.53 0.75
N TRP A 193 4.68 14.29 0.49
CA TRP A 193 3.65 14.64 1.48
C TRP A 193 2.39 13.77 1.41
N GLY A 194 2.37 12.77 0.56
CA GLY A 194 1.27 11.81 0.43
C GLY A 194 0.67 11.82 -0.96
N LEU A 195 0.25 10.64 -1.39
CA LEU A 195 -0.26 10.38 -2.74
C LEU A 195 -1.51 9.51 -2.68
N GLN A 196 -2.33 9.60 -3.73
CA GLN A 196 -3.22 8.52 -4.10
C GLN A 196 -2.37 7.40 -4.69
N HIS A 197 -2.25 6.30 -3.93
CA HIS A 197 -1.37 5.19 -4.32
C HIS A 197 -2.13 3.87 -4.49
N MET A 198 -3.48 3.87 -4.41
CA MET A 198 -4.33 2.71 -4.69
C MET A 198 -4.15 2.23 -6.14
N LYS A 199 -4.31 0.94 -6.38
CA LYS A 199 -4.31 0.32 -7.70
C LYS A 199 -5.48 -0.65 -7.79
N LEU A 200 -6.57 -0.14 -8.35
CA LEU A 200 -7.84 -0.82 -8.52
C LEU A 200 -8.20 -0.79 -10.01
N TYR A 201 -8.36 -1.94 -10.63
CA TYR A 201 -8.70 -2.03 -12.06
C TYR A 201 -9.97 -2.86 -12.18
N GLY A 202 -11.11 -2.19 -12.01
CA GLY A 202 -12.42 -2.83 -12.01
C GLY A 202 -13.12 -2.70 -13.37
N ILE A 203 -13.70 -3.79 -13.82
CA ILE A 203 -14.47 -3.88 -15.04
C ILE A 203 -15.72 -4.73 -14.76
N ASP A 204 -16.89 -4.14 -14.87
CA ASP A 204 -18.19 -4.73 -14.54
C ASP A 204 -18.20 -5.31 -13.12
N ASP A 205 -18.28 -6.62 -12.98
CA ASP A 205 -18.32 -7.35 -11.70
C ASP A 205 -16.97 -8.04 -11.36
N GLU A 206 -15.87 -7.63 -11.99
CA GLU A 206 -14.53 -8.18 -11.74
C GLU A 206 -13.52 -7.08 -11.46
N ILE A 207 -12.53 -7.38 -10.61
CA ILE A 207 -11.46 -6.43 -10.29
C ILE A 207 -10.09 -7.09 -10.31
N ILE A 208 -9.09 -6.39 -10.84
CA ILE A 208 -7.67 -6.74 -10.71
C ILE A 208 -7.05 -5.88 -9.63
N LEU A 209 -6.54 -6.51 -8.57
CA LEU A 209 -5.71 -5.87 -7.55
C LEU A 209 -4.23 -6.12 -7.83
N SER A 210 -3.42 -5.08 -7.67
CA SER A 210 -1.99 -5.13 -7.98
C SER A 210 -1.20 -4.04 -7.24
N GLY A 211 0.12 -4.13 -7.27
CA GLY A 211 1.04 -3.03 -6.97
C GLY A 211 1.45 -2.20 -8.20
N ALA A 212 1.09 -2.64 -9.41
CA ALA A 212 1.49 -2.06 -10.67
C ALA A 212 0.71 -0.78 -11.01
N ASN A 213 1.40 0.23 -11.56
CA ASN A 213 0.74 1.36 -12.22
C ASN A 213 0.44 1.03 -13.70
N LEU A 214 -0.27 1.91 -14.39
CA LEU A 214 -0.58 1.77 -15.81
C LEU A 214 0.48 2.50 -16.65
N SER A 215 1.62 1.87 -16.85
CA SER A 215 2.68 2.38 -17.73
C SER A 215 3.52 1.26 -18.32
N SER A 216 4.18 1.54 -19.45
CA SER A 216 4.91 0.56 -20.28
C SER A 216 5.84 -0.34 -19.49
N ASP A 217 6.54 0.18 -18.48
CA ASP A 217 7.40 -0.63 -17.61
C ASP A 217 6.61 -1.76 -16.94
N TYR A 218 5.41 -1.44 -16.40
CA TYR A 218 4.53 -2.40 -15.74
C TYR A 218 3.78 -3.32 -16.69
N PHE A 219 3.84 -3.05 -17.99
CA PHE A 219 3.25 -3.90 -19.02
C PHE A 219 4.28 -4.82 -19.68
N THR A 220 5.59 -4.58 -19.46
CA THR A 220 6.65 -5.29 -20.18
C THR A 220 7.67 -5.97 -19.28
N ASN A 221 8.42 -5.22 -18.49
CA ASN A 221 9.62 -5.70 -17.79
C ASN A 221 9.74 -5.25 -16.32
N ARG A 222 8.62 -4.91 -15.68
CA ARG A 222 8.58 -4.66 -14.24
C ARG A 222 7.71 -5.70 -13.55
N GLN A 223 8.35 -6.65 -12.87
CA GLN A 223 7.65 -7.72 -12.17
C GLN A 223 6.90 -7.17 -10.96
N ASP A 224 5.59 -7.37 -10.95
CA ASP A 224 4.71 -7.12 -9.81
C ASP A 224 3.82 -8.36 -9.57
N ARG A 225 2.78 -8.24 -8.75
CA ARG A 225 1.76 -9.24 -8.47
C ARG A 225 0.40 -8.76 -8.98
N TYR A 226 -0.42 -9.69 -9.44
CA TYR A 226 -1.71 -9.36 -10.03
C TYR A 226 -2.73 -10.46 -9.70
N HIS A 227 -3.79 -10.12 -8.96
CA HIS A 227 -4.88 -11.05 -8.67
C HIS A 227 -6.18 -10.51 -9.26
N VAL A 228 -6.88 -11.34 -10.04
CA VAL A 228 -8.22 -11.07 -10.54
C VAL A 228 -9.22 -11.70 -9.59
N PHE A 229 -10.15 -10.89 -9.10
CA PHE A 229 -11.29 -11.35 -8.31
C PHE A 229 -12.54 -11.27 -9.19
N SER A 230 -13.13 -12.43 -9.51
CA SER A 230 -14.40 -12.54 -10.23
C SER A 230 -15.54 -12.65 -9.21
N SER A 231 -15.75 -11.58 -8.46
CA SER A 231 -16.77 -11.45 -7.44
C SER A 231 -17.37 -10.05 -7.47
N LYS A 232 -18.66 -9.98 -7.70
CA LYS A 232 -19.40 -8.72 -7.72
C LYS A 232 -19.27 -7.98 -6.38
N ASP A 233 -19.44 -8.69 -5.25
CA ASP A 233 -19.38 -8.09 -3.93
C ASP A 233 -18.01 -7.45 -3.64
N VAL A 234 -16.92 -8.13 -3.98
CA VAL A 234 -15.55 -7.59 -3.84
C VAL A 234 -15.34 -6.39 -4.77
N THR A 235 -15.82 -6.48 -6.01
CA THR A 235 -15.69 -5.41 -7.00
C THR A 235 -16.47 -4.18 -6.59
N GLU A 236 -17.70 -4.36 -6.09
CA GLU A 236 -18.57 -3.27 -5.62
C GLU A 236 -17.98 -2.53 -4.42
N TYR A 237 -17.38 -3.27 -3.46
CA TYR A 237 -16.70 -2.63 -2.34
C TYR A 237 -15.60 -1.66 -2.81
N PHE A 238 -14.74 -2.12 -3.73
CA PHE A 238 -13.65 -1.27 -4.23
C PHE A 238 -14.14 -0.17 -5.17
N ALA A 239 -15.24 -0.37 -5.88
CA ALA A 239 -15.88 0.69 -6.67
C ALA A 239 -16.39 1.81 -5.74
N ASN A 240 -17.14 1.47 -4.70
CA ASN A 240 -17.65 2.43 -3.70
C ASN A 240 -16.49 3.18 -3.00
N LEU A 241 -15.38 2.50 -2.75
CA LEU A 241 -14.20 3.13 -2.16
C LEU A 241 -13.53 4.10 -3.13
N GLN A 242 -13.42 3.74 -4.42
CA GLN A 242 -12.92 4.65 -5.45
C GLN A 242 -13.83 5.87 -5.59
N ASP A 243 -15.14 5.69 -5.65
CA ASP A 243 -16.13 6.76 -5.79
C ASP A 243 -16.05 7.72 -4.61
N ALA A 244 -15.92 7.21 -3.38
CA ALA A 244 -15.72 8.04 -2.21
C ALA A 244 -14.44 8.89 -2.29
N VAL A 245 -13.31 8.33 -2.73
CA VAL A 245 -12.06 9.10 -2.91
C VAL A 245 -12.16 10.04 -4.12
N SER A 246 -12.91 9.68 -5.16
CA SER A 246 -13.18 10.53 -6.32
C SER A 246 -13.96 11.78 -5.92
N SER A 247 -14.97 11.67 -5.04
CA SER A 247 -15.71 12.80 -4.49
C SER A 247 -14.90 13.71 -3.56
N LEU A 248 -13.67 13.30 -3.23
CA LEU A 248 -12.65 14.09 -2.50
C LEU A 248 -11.50 14.55 -3.41
N SER A 249 -11.72 14.62 -4.72
CA SER A 249 -10.68 14.84 -5.72
C SER A 249 -11.07 15.91 -6.72
N PHE A 250 -10.07 16.55 -7.35
CA PHE A 250 -10.28 17.48 -8.45
C PHE A 250 -10.80 16.76 -9.68
N LEU A 251 -11.71 17.38 -10.41
CA LEU A 251 -12.16 16.97 -11.72
C LEU A 251 -11.24 17.54 -12.80
N VAL A 252 -10.82 16.70 -13.74
CA VAL A 252 -10.11 17.12 -14.95
C VAL A 252 -11.13 17.59 -15.98
N VAL A 253 -11.02 18.83 -16.42
CA VAL A 253 -11.87 19.40 -17.47
C VAL A 253 -11.01 19.84 -18.66
N PRO A 254 -11.46 19.63 -19.89
CA PRO A 254 -10.80 20.17 -21.07
C PRO A 254 -10.69 21.68 -21.00
N ASP A 255 -9.55 22.25 -21.39
CA ASP A 255 -9.31 23.69 -21.43
C ASP A 255 -8.39 24.08 -22.60
N ASN A 256 -8.51 25.32 -23.07
CA ASN A 256 -7.69 25.88 -24.16
C ASN A 256 -6.30 26.35 -23.73
N THR A 257 -5.86 26.06 -22.51
CA THR A 257 -4.51 26.32 -22.05
C THR A 257 -3.45 25.48 -22.76
N LEU A 258 -2.18 25.82 -22.60
CA LEU A 258 -1.06 25.02 -23.13
C LEU A 258 -1.03 23.59 -22.57
N ALA A 259 -1.60 23.38 -21.39
CA ALA A 259 -1.70 22.06 -20.77
C ALA A 259 -2.82 21.22 -21.37
N GLY A 260 -3.83 21.85 -22.00
CA GLY A 260 -5.02 21.21 -22.57
C GLY A 260 -6.09 20.82 -21.56
N PHE A 261 -5.90 21.17 -20.27
CA PHE A 261 -6.83 20.85 -19.18
C PHE A 261 -6.74 21.87 -18.04
N ASP A 262 -7.79 21.89 -17.23
CA ASP A 262 -7.80 22.50 -15.89
C ASP A 262 -8.24 21.47 -14.83
N LEU A 263 -7.92 21.75 -13.58
CA LEU A 263 -8.36 21.01 -12.40
C LEU A 263 -9.37 21.83 -11.62
N VAL A 264 -10.62 21.44 -11.73
CA VAL A 264 -11.75 22.11 -11.06
C VAL A 264 -12.16 21.34 -9.81
N TRP A 265 -12.52 22.03 -8.74
CA TRP A 265 -13.14 21.43 -7.57
C TRP A 265 -14.66 21.54 -7.72
N PRO A 266 -15.38 20.42 -7.96
CA PRO A 266 -16.83 20.44 -8.10
C PRO A 266 -17.55 20.87 -6.82
N ASP A 267 -18.67 21.56 -6.96
CA ASP A 267 -19.47 22.04 -5.82
C ASP A 267 -20.20 20.89 -5.10
N ASP A 268 -20.43 19.77 -5.80
CA ASP A 268 -21.06 18.54 -5.29
C ASP A 268 -20.08 17.56 -4.65
N ASN A 269 -18.79 17.91 -4.57
CA ASN A 269 -17.82 17.10 -3.83
C ASN A 269 -18.22 16.96 -2.36
N ALA A 270 -17.90 15.79 -1.78
CA ALA A 270 -18.25 15.43 -0.39
C ALA A 270 -17.57 16.29 0.67
N ALA A 271 -16.58 17.11 0.30
CA ALA A 271 -15.83 18.01 1.20
C ALA A 271 -15.40 19.26 0.44
N PRO A 272 -15.07 20.39 1.13
CA PRO A 272 -14.40 21.53 0.51
C PRO A 272 -13.00 21.14 0.02
N SER A 273 -12.46 21.88 -0.95
CA SER A 273 -11.11 21.61 -1.47
C SER A 273 -10.05 21.59 -0.35
N PRO A 274 -9.14 20.59 -0.34
CA PRO A 274 -8.05 20.52 0.63
C PRO A 274 -7.09 21.71 0.52
N LEU A 275 -7.10 22.43 -0.60
CA LEU A 275 -6.32 23.65 -0.81
C LEU A 275 -6.97 24.90 -0.19
N ALA A 276 -8.31 24.91 -0.09
CA ALA A 276 -9.08 26.00 0.49
C ALA A 276 -9.25 25.85 2.00
N ASP A 277 -9.71 24.67 2.46
CA ASP A 277 -9.92 24.37 3.87
C ASP A 277 -9.48 22.93 4.20
N PRO A 278 -8.19 22.70 4.47
CA PRO A 278 -7.68 21.36 4.76
C PRO A 278 -8.23 20.76 6.07
N ALA A 279 -8.67 21.59 7.02
CA ALA A 279 -9.21 21.12 8.30
C ALA A 279 -10.64 20.56 8.12
N GLN A 280 -11.51 21.30 7.43
CA GLN A 280 -12.86 20.84 7.13
C GLN A 280 -12.81 19.65 6.14
N PHE A 281 -11.92 19.68 5.14
CA PHE A 281 -11.67 18.55 4.24
C PHE A 281 -11.38 17.26 5.03
N ALA A 282 -10.47 17.29 5.99
CA ALA A 282 -10.11 16.13 6.80
C ALA A 282 -11.28 15.58 7.63
N LYS A 283 -12.11 16.50 8.19
CA LYS A 283 -13.30 16.11 8.96
C LYS A 283 -14.35 15.44 8.09
N ASP A 284 -14.67 16.02 6.93
CA ASP A 284 -15.70 15.51 6.04
C ASP A 284 -15.23 14.21 5.37
N SER A 285 -13.95 14.12 5.00
CA SER A 285 -13.32 12.87 4.52
C SER A 285 -13.45 11.75 5.55
N THR A 286 -13.22 12.04 6.84
CA THR A 286 -13.40 11.06 7.92
C THR A 286 -14.85 10.57 7.99
N THR A 287 -15.81 11.49 7.93
CA THR A 287 -17.25 11.16 7.98
C THR A 287 -17.66 10.27 6.82
N LEU A 288 -17.15 10.55 5.61
CA LEU A 288 -17.43 9.77 4.41
C LEU A 288 -16.82 8.36 4.46
N LEU A 289 -15.55 8.26 4.87
CA LEU A 289 -14.76 7.04 4.71
C LEU A 289 -14.86 6.09 5.91
N ALA A 290 -15.10 6.59 7.13
CA ALA A 290 -15.10 5.76 8.33
C ALA A 290 -16.09 4.57 8.24
N GLY A 291 -17.26 4.81 7.68
CA GLY A 291 -18.25 3.75 7.44
C GLY A 291 -17.75 2.69 6.44
N LEU A 292 -17.05 3.08 5.39
CA LEU A 292 -16.58 2.15 4.35
C LEU A 292 -15.45 1.24 4.83
N VAL A 293 -14.59 1.74 5.73
CA VAL A 293 -13.46 0.95 6.24
C VAL A 293 -13.80 0.17 7.52
N SER A 294 -14.98 0.38 8.08
CA SER A 294 -15.43 -0.32 9.30
C SER A 294 -15.70 -1.80 9.03
N PRO A 295 -15.30 -2.71 9.94
CA PRO A 295 -15.65 -4.14 9.85
C PRO A 295 -17.16 -4.40 9.85
N GLU A 296 -17.98 -3.45 10.37
CA GLU A 296 -19.44 -3.55 10.38
C GLU A 296 -20.06 -3.31 9.00
N THR A 297 -19.28 -2.84 8.03
CA THR A 297 -19.69 -2.63 6.64
C THR A 297 -19.65 -3.93 5.86
N ALA A 298 -20.33 -4.97 6.33
CA ALA A 298 -20.63 -6.11 5.47
C ALA A 298 -21.52 -5.63 4.32
N PRO A 299 -21.32 -6.09 3.08
CA PRO A 299 -22.21 -5.73 1.98
C PRO A 299 -23.64 -6.05 2.38
N LEU A 300 -24.50 -5.01 2.36
CA LEU A 300 -25.92 -5.10 2.75
C LEU A 300 -26.71 -6.09 1.87
N THR A 301 -26.13 -6.52 0.75
CA THR A 301 -26.69 -7.51 -0.17
C THR A 301 -25.56 -8.39 -0.68
N ALA A 302 -25.62 -9.69 -0.39
CA ALA A 302 -24.74 -10.65 -1.04
C ALA A 302 -25.22 -10.83 -2.50
N TYR A 303 -24.53 -10.22 -3.44
CA TYR A 303 -24.81 -10.37 -4.90
C TYR A 303 -24.24 -11.69 -5.44
N ASP A 304 -23.34 -12.34 -4.72
CA ASP A 304 -22.69 -13.57 -5.17
C ASP A 304 -23.66 -14.76 -5.09
N ALA A 305 -23.95 -15.35 -6.24
CA ALA A 305 -24.78 -16.54 -6.37
C ALA A 305 -24.13 -17.82 -5.81
N THR A 306 -22.88 -17.76 -5.34
CA THR A 306 -22.19 -18.91 -4.77
C THR A 306 -22.85 -19.33 -3.45
N PRO A 307 -23.35 -20.58 -3.34
CA PRO A 307 -23.94 -21.07 -2.10
C PRO A 307 -22.98 -20.92 -0.91
N PRO A 308 -23.47 -20.55 0.28
CA PRO A 308 -22.63 -20.31 1.48
C PRO A 308 -21.68 -21.47 1.83
N GLU A 309 -22.13 -22.72 1.62
CA GLU A 309 -21.35 -23.94 1.87
C GLU A 309 -20.15 -24.13 0.92
N LYS A 310 -20.10 -23.38 -0.18
CA LYS A 310 -18.99 -23.40 -1.15
C LYS A 310 -18.04 -22.22 -0.97
N ARG A 311 -18.28 -21.35 0.00
CA ARG A 311 -17.46 -20.18 0.27
C ARG A 311 -16.33 -20.53 1.23
N ASP A 312 -15.21 -20.96 0.70
CA ASP A 312 -14.04 -21.47 1.42
C ASP A 312 -12.90 -20.46 1.54
N THR A 313 -13.15 -19.21 1.14
CA THR A 313 -12.15 -18.15 1.08
C THR A 313 -12.74 -16.85 1.62
N SER A 314 -12.10 -16.25 2.62
CA SER A 314 -12.39 -14.92 3.12
C SER A 314 -11.44 -13.90 2.50
N VAL A 315 -11.98 -12.81 1.96
CA VAL A 315 -11.22 -11.68 1.45
C VAL A 315 -11.49 -10.49 2.36
N TYR A 316 -10.46 -10.02 3.06
CA TYR A 316 -10.51 -8.83 3.90
C TYR A 316 -10.04 -7.63 3.09
N MET A 317 -10.89 -6.61 2.94
CA MET A 317 -10.57 -5.39 2.23
C MET A 317 -9.87 -4.43 3.18
N LEU A 318 -8.60 -4.16 2.91
CA LEU A 318 -7.75 -3.35 3.78
C LEU A 318 -7.49 -1.98 3.15
N SER A 319 -7.60 -0.95 3.98
CA SER A 319 -7.35 0.44 3.60
C SER A 319 -6.33 1.08 4.54
N GLN A 320 -5.47 1.91 4.00
CA GLN A 320 -4.55 2.76 4.76
C GLN A 320 -4.76 4.21 4.34
N PHE A 321 -5.53 4.97 5.12
CA PHE A 321 -6.00 6.32 4.81
C PHE A 321 -5.72 7.32 5.94
N SER A 322 -4.58 7.18 6.59
CA SER A 322 -4.20 7.96 7.78
C SER A 322 -4.31 9.47 7.61
N GLN A 323 -4.21 10.00 6.37
CA GLN A 323 -4.37 11.43 6.10
C GLN A 323 -5.83 11.88 5.94
N LEU A 324 -6.79 10.94 5.90
CA LEU A 324 -8.22 11.20 5.71
C LEU A 324 -9.10 10.70 6.88
N LEU A 325 -8.54 9.94 7.81
CA LEU A 325 -9.26 9.34 8.93
C LEU A 325 -8.72 9.89 10.26
N PHE A 326 -9.57 10.60 11.02
CA PHE A 326 -9.24 11.17 12.31
C PHE A 326 -10.33 10.85 13.36
N PRO A 327 -10.06 9.96 14.35
CA PRO A 327 -8.80 9.23 14.54
C PRO A 327 -8.53 8.25 13.39
N ASP A 328 -7.26 7.87 13.21
CA ASP A 328 -6.87 6.90 12.18
C ASP A 328 -7.46 5.51 12.48
N THR A 329 -8.42 5.10 11.69
CA THR A 329 -9.10 3.79 11.74
C THR A 329 -8.71 2.92 10.54
N SER A 330 -7.57 3.20 9.92
CA SER A 330 -7.03 2.38 8.83
C SER A 330 -6.84 0.92 9.25
N THR A 331 -7.12 -0.01 8.35
CA THR A 331 -7.22 -1.43 8.67
C THR A 331 -5.99 -2.25 8.27
N GLU A 332 -5.14 -1.74 7.36
CA GLU A 332 -3.97 -2.49 6.85
C GLU A 332 -2.94 -2.79 7.94
N LEU A 333 -2.44 -1.75 8.64
CA LEU A 333 -1.43 -1.94 9.68
C LEU A 333 -1.91 -2.80 10.85
N PRO A 334 -3.14 -2.64 11.37
CA PRO A 334 -3.71 -3.58 12.35
C PRO A 334 -3.78 -5.02 11.84
N ALA A 335 -4.24 -5.25 10.61
CA ALA A 335 -4.39 -6.59 10.05
C ALA A 335 -3.04 -7.32 9.90
N ILE A 336 -2.05 -6.69 9.28
CA ILE A 336 -0.71 -7.30 9.14
C ILE A 336 -0.03 -7.49 10.51
N THR A 337 -0.27 -6.57 11.46
CA THR A 337 0.21 -6.70 12.84
C THR A 337 -0.38 -7.95 13.49
N HIS A 338 -1.69 -8.14 13.38
CA HIS A 338 -2.36 -9.31 13.93
C HIS A 338 -1.84 -10.62 13.31
N VAL A 339 -1.70 -10.68 11.98
CA VAL A 339 -1.16 -11.87 11.30
C VAL A 339 0.22 -12.22 11.83
N LEU A 340 1.16 -11.27 11.91
CA LEU A 340 2.51 -11.53 12.36
C LEU A 340 2.61 -11.82 13.88
N GLN A 341 1.76 -11.19 14.71
CA GLN A 341 1.66 -11.52 16.14
C GLN A 341 1.13 -12.93 16.37
N THR A 342 0.16 -13.36 15.58
CA THR A 342 -0.34 -14.74 15.64
C THR A 342 0.78 -15.74 15.31
N LEU A 343 1.61 -15.44 14.33
CA LEU A 343 2.79 -16.27 13.97
C LEU A 343 3.89 -16.27 15.05
N SER A 344 3.82 -15.40 16.03
CA SER A 344 4.75 -15.43 17.18
C SER A 344 4.32 -16.42 18.28
N LEU A 345 3.15 -17.05 18.15
CA LEU A 345 2.67 -18.05 19.10
C LEU A 345 3.30 -19.43 18.87
N PRO A 346 3.56 -20.23 19.92
CA PRO A 346 4.29 -21.50 19.80
C PRO A 346 3.66 -22.52 18.85
N GLN A 347 2.32 -22.55 18.72
CA GLN A 347 1.63 -23.47 17.81
C GLN A 347 1.92 -23.21 16.33
N TYR A 348 2.46 -22.02 15.98
CA TYR A 348 2.85 -21.66 14.63
C TYR A 348 4.36 -21.76 14.36
N ALA A 349 5.14 -22.35 15.27
CA ALA A 349 6.60 -22.49 15.12
C ALA A 349 7.02 -23.18 13.81
N ASN A 350 6.19 -24.12 13.29
CA ASN A 350 6.44 -24.81 12.02
C ASN A 350 5.74 -24.16 10.82
N SER A 351 5.23 -22.94 10.95
CA SER A 351 4.78 -22.13 9.82
C SER A 351 5.96 -21.48 9.11
N SER A 352 5.71 -20.93 7.93
CA SER A 352 6.65 -20.06 7.24
C SER A 352 5.94 -18.87 6.63
N TRP A 353 6.67 -17.79 6.40
CA TRP A 353 6.17 -16.64 5.66
C TRP A 353 7.17 -16.16 4.60
N THR A 354 6.62 -15.62 3.52
CA THR A 354 7.39 -14.85 2.54
C THR A 354 6.82 -13.44 2.50
N PHE A 355 7.68 -12.46 2.74
CA PHE A 355 7.37 -11.04 2.65
C PHE A 355 8.12 -10.42 1.46
N THR A 356 7.43 -9.64 0.64
CA THR A 356 8.07 -8.97 -0.49
C THR A 356 7.74 -7.49 -0.54
N ALA A 357 8.77 -6.69 -0.79
CA ALA A 357 8.67 -5.29 -1.13
C ALA A 357 9.83 -4.91 -2.07
N GLY A 358 9.52 -4.50 -3.30
CA GLY A 358 10.53 -4.10 -4.28
C GLY A 358 11.40 -2.95 -3.76
N TYR A 359 10.77 -2.00 -3.07
CA TYR A 359 11.43 -0.90 -2.34
C TYR A 359 11.47 -1.22 -0.85
N PHE A 360 12.43 -2.06 -0.44
CA PHE A 360 12.48 -2.61 0.90
C PHE A 360 12.90 -1.57 1.96
N ASN A 361 11.91 -0.96 2.56
CA ASN A 361 12.04 -0.05 3.70
C ASN A 361 10.85 -0.22 4.66
N PRO A 362 10.62 -1.43 5.20
CA PRO A 362 9.47 -1.68 6.06
C PRO A 362 9.48 -0.74 7.27
N ALA A 363 8.30 -0.30 7.69
CA ALA A 363 8.15 0.51 8.89
C ALA A 363 8.85 -0.17 10.09
N PRO A 364 9.44 0.58 11.02
CA PRO A 364 10.17 0.00 12.15
C PRO A 364 9.33 -0.97 13.00
N SER A 365 8.02 -0.68 13.16
CA SER A 365 7.07 -1.58 13.82
C SER A 365 6.94 -2.91 13.08
N LEU A 366 6.80 -2.87 11.76
CA LEU A 366 6.69 -4.07 10.93
C LEU A 366 8.01 -4.88 10.93
N THR A 367 9.17 -4.20 10.86
CA THR A 367 10.47 -4.87 10.99
C THR A 367 10.55 -5.65 12.32
N LYS A 368 10.13 -5.04 13.43
CA LYS A 368 10.11 -5.70 14.74
C LYS A 368 9.18 -6.92 14.75
N LEU A 369 8.02 -6.83 14.11
CA LEU A 369 7.07 -7.95 14.01
C LEU A 369 7.66 -9.12 13.21
N LEU A 370 8.26 -8.87 12.03
CA LEU A 370 8.92 -9.90 11.22
C LEU A 370 10.02 -10.64 12.02
N LEU A 371 10.79 -9.92 12.85
CA LEU A 371 11.84 -10.49 13.68
C LEU A 371 11.31 -11.20 14.95
N SER A 372 10.04 -11.07 15.29
CA SER A 372 9.43 -11.66 16.50
C SER A 372 8.64 -12.95 16.24
N THR A 373 8.47 -13.35 14.97
CA THR A 373 7.75 -14.58 14.64
C THR A 373 8.52 -15.81 15.10
N GLN A 374 7.78 -16.88 15.49
CA GLN A 374 8.37 -18.18 15.85
C GLN A 374 8.56 -19.10 14.64
N SER A 375 8.06 -18.68 13.47
CA SER A 375 8.09 -19.44 12.22
C SER A 375 9.52 -19.62 11.68
N HIS A 376 9.71 -20.69 10.89
CA HIS A 376 11.00 -21.04 10.28
C HIS A 376 10.92 -20.96 8.75
N ASN A 377 12.07 -20.94 8.07
CA ASN A 377 12.17 -20.83 6.61
C ASN A 377 11.49 -19.58 6.04
N ASN A 378 11.63 -18.49 6.77
CA ASN A 378 11.04 -17.21 6.37
C ASN A 378 11.90 -16.51 5.32
N THR A 379 11.25 -15.89 4.37
CA THR A 379 11.93 -15.23 3.25
C THR A 379 11.47 -13.78 3.10
N VAL A 380 12.43 -12.89 2.94
CA VAL A 380 12.21 -11.52 2.47
C VAL A 380 12.73 -11.41 1.04
N ILE A 381 11.90 -10.94 0.11
CA ILE A 381 12.31 -10.69 -1.29
C ILE A 381 12.33 -9.19 -1.55
N THR A 382 13.42 -8.68 -2.10
CA THR A 382 13.56 -7.27 -2.49
C THR A 382 14.26 -7.13 -3.83
N ALA A 383 14.15 -5.97 -4.47
CA ALA A 383 14.92 -5.67 -5.67
C ALA A 383 16.42 -5.60 -5.34
N SER A 384 17.26 -6.28 -6.14
CA SER A 384 18.69 -5.95 -6.14
C SER A 384 18.90 -4.51 -6.65
N PRO A 385 20.04 -3.88 -6.40
CA PRO A 385 20.32 -2.54 -6.96
C PRO A 385 20.12 -2.47 -8.48
N HIS A 386 20.48 -3.53 -9.21
CA HIS A 386 20.38 -3.62 -10.66
C HIS A 386 18.96 -3.90 -11.18
N ALA A 387 18.05 -4.29 -10.31
CA ALA A 387 16.61 -4.46 -10.60
C ALA A 387 15.75 -3.37 -9.95
N ASN A 388 16.37 -2.34 -9.39
CA ASN A 388 15.67 -1.20 -8.81
C ASN A 388 15.26 -0.20 -9.89
N GLY A 389 14.01 0.25 -9.90
CA GLY A 389 13.49 1.19 -10.92
C GLY A 389 14.23 2.55 -10.98
N PHE A 390 15.01 2.89 -9.96
CA PHE A 390 15.81 4.11 -9.90
C PHE A 390 17.29 3.90 -10.27
N TYR A 391 17.67 2.71 -10.71
CA TYR A 391 19.06 2.42 -11.10
C TYR A 391 19.50 3.33 -12.24
N LYS A 392 20.64 4.00 -12.06
CA LYS A 392 21.16 5.01 -13.00
C LYS A 392 20.20 6.19 -13.32
N SER A 393 19.18 6.43 -12.47
CA SER A 393 18.33 7.60 -12.64
C SER A 393 19.10 8.91 -12.39
N PRO A 394 18.78 10.00 -13.11
CA PRO A 394 19.47 11.27 -12.93
C PRO A 394 19.13 11.93 -11.59
N GLY A 395 20.11 12.65 -11.01
CA GLY A 395 19.93 13.45 -9.80
C GLY A 395 19.76 12.63 -8.53
N VAL A 396 18.93 13.12 -7.59
CA VAL A 396 18.75 12.53 -6.26
C VAL A 396 18.13 11.13 -6.33
N SER A 397 17.27 10.86 -7.30
CA SER A 397 16.65 9.55 -7.48
C SER A 397 17.67 8.44 -7.73
N GLY A 398 18.81 8.74 -8.37
CA GLY A 398 19.90 7.78 -8.58
C GLY A 398 20.60 7.33 -7.29
N LEU A 399 20.36 7.98 -6.14
CA LEU A 399 20.87 7.58 -4.83
C LEU A 399 20.00 6.52 -4.16
N LEU A 400 18.77 6.30 -4.64
CA LEU A 400 17.80 5.39 -4.02
C LEU A 400 18.25 3.91 -4.02
N PRO A 401 18.85 3.34 -5.08
CA PRO A 401 19.35 1.97 -5.05
C PRO A 401 20.36 1.72 -3.92
N ASP A 402 21.28 2.68 -3.70
CA ASP A 402 22.25 2.62 -2.61
C ASP A 402 21.58 2.79 -1.24
N ALA A 403 20.56 3.65 -1.13
CA ALA A 403 19.78 3.81 0.08
C ALA A 403 19.07 2.51 0.46
N TYR A 404 18.41 1.83 -0.49
CA TYR A 404 17.80 0.52 -0.26
C TYR A 404 18.82 -0.56 0.05
N THR A 405 20.01 -0.53 -0.56
CA THR A 405 21.13 -1.40 -0.18
C THR A 405 21.52 -1.23 1.30
N LEU A 406 21.57 0.00 1.80
CA LEU A 406 21.86 0.26 3.21
C LEU A 406 20.75 -0.25 4.14
N LEU A 407 19.49 -0.12 3.74
CA LEU A 407 18.34 -0.62 4.51
C LEU A 407 18.31 -2.15 4.54
N ALA A 408 18.51 -2.81 3.41
CA ALA A 408 18.63 -4.27 3.33
C ALA A 408 19.78 -4.80 4.20
N ARG A 409 20.95 -4.13 4.16
CA ARG A 409 22.08 -4.43 5.05
C ARG A 409 21.73 -4.29 6.53
N ARG A 410 20.96 -3.26 6.91
CA ARG A 410 20.52 -3.05 8.31
C ARG A 410 19.58 -4.19 8.74
N PHE A 411 18.69 -4.64 7.87
CA PHE A 411 17.80 -5.75 8.15
C PHE A 411 18.58 -7.07 8.36
N VAL A 412 19.49 -7.43 7.45
CA VAL A 412 20.34 -8.64 7.60
C VAL A 412 21.17 -8.57 8.88
N ARG A 413 21.67 -7.40 9.25
CA ARG A 413 22.34 -7.21 10.51
C ARG A 413 21.41 -7.45 11.71
N ALA A 414 20.18 -6.95 11.67
CA ALA A 414 19.20 -7.16 12.73
C ALA A 414 18.80 -8.65 12.86
N VAL A 415 18.63 -9.36 11.74
CA VAL A 415 18.43 -10.82 11.74
C VAL A 415 19.56 -11.53 12.50
N HIS A 416 20.81 -11.18 12.21
CA HIS A 416 21.98 -11.74 12.88
C HIS A 416 22.04 -11.39 14.38
N GLU A 417 21.80 -10.13 14.75
CA GLU A 417 21.79 -9.67 16.14
C GLU A 417 20.72 -10.38 16.99
N HIS A 418 19.60 -10.79 16.35
CA HIS A 418 18.54 -11.58 16.97
C HIS A 418 18.76 -13.10 16.88
N LYS A 419 19.87 -13.55 16.27
CA LYS A 419 20.21 -14.98 16.07
C LYS A 419 19.15 -15.73 15.25
N LEU A 420 18.65 -15.08 14.21
CA LEU A 420 17.60 -15.61 13.31
C LEU A 420 18.13 -15.96 11.91
N ASP A 421 19.47 -16.10 11.75
CA ASP A 421 20.11 -16.39 10.45
C ASP A 421 19.61 -17.70 9.83
N ASP A 422 19.26 -18.70 10.65
CA ASP A 422 18.72 -19.97 10.21
C ASP A 422 17.19 -19.94 9.94
N SER A 423 16.52 -18.88 10.40
CA SER A 423 15.05 -18.78 10.31
C SER A 423 14.58 -17.75 9.30
N ILE A 424 15.37 -16.71 9.01
CA ILE A 424 14.99 -15.60 8.11
C ILE A 424 16.09 -15.35 7.10
N SER A 425 15.77 -15.46 5.81
CA SER A 425 16.66 -15.13 4.70
C SER A 425 16.19 -13.90 3.94
N LEU A 426 17.10 -12.97 3.64
CA LEU A 426 16.85 -11.90 2.67
C LEU A 426 17.37 -12.34 1.30
N ARG A 427 16.52 -12.21 0.28
CA ARG A 427 16.82 -12.58 -1.10
C ARG A 427 16.69 -11.37 -2.01
N GLU A 428 17.69 -11.14 -2.84
CA GLU A 428 17.68 -10.06 -3.84
C GLU A 428 17.28 -10.61 -5.20
N TRP A 429 16.18 -10.07 -5.73
CA TRP A 429 15.67 -10.41 -7.06
C TRP A 429 16.43 -9.67 -8.14
N ARG A 430 16.83 -10.39 -9.20
CA ARG A 430 17.50 -9.81 -10.36
C ARG A 430 17.27 -10.66 -11.61
N LYS A 431 16.72 -10.03 -12.66
CA LYS A 431 16.67 -10.57 -14.01
C LYS A 431 17.31 -9.56 -14.97
N GLY A 432 18.55 -9.80 -15.34
CA GLY A 432 19.37 -8.85 -16.10
C GLY A 432 19.75 -7.59 -15.31
N THR A 433 19.94 -6.49 -15.99
CA THR A 433 20.20 -5.16 -15.43
C THR A 433 19.27 -4.15 -16.07
N VAL A 434 18.53 -3.38 -15.30
CA VAL A 434 17.59 -2.38 -15.82
C VAL A 434 18.31 -1.37 -16.70
N GLY A 435 17.70 -1.03 -17.86
CA GLY A 435 18.29 -0.17 -18.88
C GLY A 435 19.22 -0.89 -19.86
N GLU A 436 19.42 -2.20 -19.70
CA GLU A 436 20.12 -3.07 -20.64
C GLU A 436 19.14 -4.05 -21.30
N PRO A 437 19.43 -4.60 -22.50
CA PRO A 437 18.58 -5.58 -23.16
C PRO A 437 18.27 -6.78 -22.24
N GLY A 438 17.00 -7.14 -22.11
CA GLY A 438 16.56 -8.21 -21.23
C GLY A 438 16.56 -7.88 -19.72
N GLY A 439 16.86 -6.61 -19.36
CA GLY A 439 16.85 -6.16 -17.98
C GLY A 439 15.43 -5.87 -17.47
N TRP A 440 15.14 -6.35 -16.26
CA TRP A 440 13.86 -6.17 -15.58
C TRP A 440 14.03 -5.43 -14.26
N THR A 441 12.95 -4.77 -13.83
CA THR A 441 12.83 -4.24 -12.48
C THR A 441 11.88 -5.11 -11.65
N TYR A 442 12.06 -5.07 -10.33
CA TYR A 442 11.22 -5.78 -9.38
C TYR A 442 10.44 -4.80 -8.50
N HIS A 443 9.12 -4.97 -8.44
CA HIS A 443 8.23 -4.07 -7.73
C HIS A 443 7.16 -4.79 -6.90
N ALA A 444 7.16 -6.13 -6.90
CA ALA A 444 6.19 -6.92 -6.18
C ALA A 444 6.17 -6.61 -4.69
N LYS A 445 4.98 -6.61 -4.10
CA LYS A 445 4.73 -6.36 -2.69
C LYS A 445 3.65 -7.29 -2.15
N GLY A 446 3.79 -7.70 -0.89
CA GLY A 446 2.83 -8.58 -0.24
C GLY A 446 3.43 -9.54 0.78
N LEU A 447 2.55 -10.38 1.28
CA LEU A 447 2.85 -11.40 2.28
C LEU A 447 2.16 -12.70 1.88
N TRP A 448 2.84 -13.83 2.10
CA TRP A 448 2.26 -15.17 2.10
C TRP A 448 2.57 -15.84 3.43
N VAL A 449 1.62 -16.62 3.94
CA VAL A 449 1.81 -17.44 5.15
C VAL A 449 1.40 -18.86 4.85
N THR A 450 2.34 -19.80 5.06
CA THR A 450 2.12 -21.23 4.99
C THR A 450 2.00 -21.78 6.41
N LEU A 451 0.90 -22.45 6.71
CA LEU A 451 0.62 -23.00 8.04
C LEU A 451 1.42 -24.29 8.30
N PRO A 452 1.59 -24.68 9.58
CA PRO A 452 2.24 -25.93 9.94
C PRO A 452 1.59 -27.14 9.24
N GLY A 453 2.41 -27.99 8.63
CA GLY A 453 1.96 -29.18 7.90
C GLY A 453 1.40 -28.92 6.49
N SER A 454 1.29 -27.67 6.05
CA SER A 454 0.91 -27.29 4.68
C SER A 454 2.13 -27.08 3.80
N GLN A 455 1.98 -27.28 2.49
CA GLN A 455 3.01 -27.00 1.49
C GLN A 455 2.85 -25.60 0.86
N ASP A 456 1.62 -25.17 0.72
CA ASP A 456 1.25 -23.93 0.03
C ASP A 456 0.59 -22.93 1.00
N PRO A 457 0.64 -21.62 0.70
CA PRO A 457 0.12 -20.57 1.57
C PRO A 457 -1.40 -20.61 1.72
N SER A 458 -1.88 -20.50 2.95
CA SER A 458 -3.30 -20.33 3.28
C SER A 458 -3.69 -18.86 3.45
N ILE A 459 -2.71 -17.96 3.62
CA ILE A 459 -2.94 -16.52 3.76
C ILE A 459 -2.05 -15.80 2.76
N SER A 460 -2.61 -14.83 2.03
CA SER A 460 -1.84 -13.96 1.13
C SER A 460 -2.40 -12.54 1.15
N MET A 461 -1.51 -11.54 1.20
CA MET A 461 -1.86 -10.13 1.11
C MET A 461 -1.34 -9.55 -0.19
N ILE A 462 -2.22 -8.89 -0.96
CA ILE A 462 -1.92 -8.26 -2.24
C ILE A 462 -2.50 -6.85 -2.28
N GLY A 463 -1.80 -5.91 -2.91
CA GLY A 463 -2.29 -4.55 -3.15
C GLY A 463 -1.17 -3.56 -3.40
N SER A 464 -1.41 -2.32 -3.05
CA SER A 464 -0.59 -1.19 -3.45
C SER A 464 0.52 -0.83 -2.46
N SER A 465 0.38 -1.21 -1.19
CA SER A 465 1.26 -0.77 -0.10
C SER A 465 2.70 -1.25 -0.23
N ASN A 466 3.64 -0.35 -0.04
CA ASN A 466 5.06 -0.66 0.10
C ASN A 466 5.47 -1.00 1.54
N TYR A 467 4.52 -0.99 2.49
CA TYR A 467 4.74 -1.30 3.92
C TYR A 467 5.76 -0.38 4.61
N THR A 468 5.98 0.81 4.06
CA THR A 468 6.89 1.80 4.60
C THR A 468 6.21 2.68 5.64
N LYS A 469 7.00 3.43 6.43
CA LYS A 469 6.44 4.48 7.30
C LYS A 469 5.58 5.46 6.49
N ARG A 470 5.97 5.77 5.25
CA ARG A 470 5.23 6.64 4.34
C ARG A 470 3.89 6.03 3.96
N SER A 471 3.84 4.77 3.54
CA SER A 471 2.59 4.06 3.20
C SER A 471 1.61 4.11 4.37
N TYR A 472 2.10 3.92 5.61
CA TYR A 472 1.25 3.91 6.80
C TYR A 472 0.85 5.29 7.35
N SER A 473 1.43 6.38 6.86
CA SER A 473 1.15 7.71 7.43
C SER A 473 0.76 8.79 6.42
N LEU A 474 1.03 8.57 5.13
CA LEU A 474 0.89 9.63 4.13
C LEU A 474 0.15 9.18 2.85
N ASP A 475 0.37 7.96 2.34
CA ASP A 475 -0.23 7.54 1.08
C ASP A 475 -1.63 6.95 1.30
N LEU A 476 -2.49 7.02 0.28
CA LEU A 476 -3.74 6.27 0.24
C LEU A 476 -3.46 4.91 -0.40
N GLU A 477 -3.60 3.85 0.39
CA GLU A 477 -3.29 2.49 -0.04
C GLU A 477 -4.49 1.56 0.15
N THR A 478 -4.61 0.57 -0.74
CA THR A 478 -5.60 -0.50 -0.61
C THR A 478 -4.96 -1.87 -0.85
N ASN A 479 -5.39 -2.84 -0.08
CA ASN A 479 -4.95 -4.22 -0.21
C ASN A 479 -6.13 -5.18 0.01
N ALA A 480 -5.97 -6.42 -0.44
CA ALA A 480 -6.81 -7.54 -0.04
C ALA A 480 -5.96 -8.56 0.72
N LEU A 481 -6.45 -8.98 1.88
CA LEU A 481 -5.89 -10.10 2.62
C LEU A 481 -6.80 -11.32 2.41
N ILE A 482 -6.27 -12.33 1.74
CA ILE A 482 -6.95 -13.58 1.43
C ILE A 482 -6.62 -14.58 2.54
N VAL A 483 -7.66 -15.19 3.12
CA VAL A 483 -7.54 -16.35 4.02
C VAL A 483 -8.36 -17.47 3.42
N THR A 484 -7.72 -18.60 3.07
CA THR A 484 -8.36 -19.65 2.27
C THR A 484 -8.12 -21.06 2.80
N GLU A 485 -9.17 -21.88 2.71
CA GLU A 485 -9.12 -23.33 2.88
C GLU A 485 -9.14 -24.05 1.53
N ASN A 486 -9.34 -23.34 0.42
CA ASN A 486 -9.39 -23.89 -0.92
C ASN A 486 -8.02 -24.38 -1.39
N GLU A 487 -7.85 -25.68 -1.57
CA GLU A 487 -6.56 -26.29 -1.91
C GLU A 487 -6.02 -25.83 -3.28
N GLU A 488 -6.90 -25.63 -4.26
CA GLU A 488 -6.50 -25.14 -5.60
C GLU A 488 -6.05 -23.68 -5.55
N LEU A 489 -6.65 -22.86 -4.69
CA LEU A 489 -6.18 -21.49 -4.51
C LEU A 489 -4.85 -21.45 -3.74
N LYS A 490 -4.70 -22.26 -2.68
CA LYS A 490 -3.41 -22.42 -1.98
C LYS A 490 -2.29 -22.78 -2.96
N LYS A 491 -2.54 -23.75 -3.84
CA LYS A 491 -1.58 -24.15 -4.87
C LYS A 491 -1.19 -23.00 -5.79
N ARG A 492 -2.18 -22.22 -6.31
CA ARG A 492 -1.91 -21.03 -7.14
C ARG A 492 -1.08 -19.98 -6.40
N LEU A 493 -1.38 -19.74 -5.12
CA LEU A 493 -0.60 -18.81 -4.27
C LEU A 493 0.82 -19.34 -4.03
N GLY A 494 1.00 -20.65 -3.87
CA GLY A 494 2.31 -21.27 -3.74
C GLY A 494 3.11 -21.22 -5.04
N GLU A 495 2.47 -21.42 -6.19
CA GLU A 495 3.08 -21.21 -7.51
C GLU A 495 3.55 -19.77 -7.67
N GLU A 496 2.71 -18.78 -7.35
CA GLU A 496 3.09 -17.37 -7.35
C GLU A 496 4.34 -17.12 -6.50
N GLN A 497 4.35 -17.61 -5.28
CA GLN A 497 5.48 -17.47 -4.36
C GLN A 497 6.77 -18.09 -4.94
N ARG A 498 6.67 -19.23 -5.62
CA ARG A 498 7.83 -19.95 -6.21
C ARG A 498 8.40 -19.21 -7.41
N TRP A 499 7.58 -18.81 -8.41
CA TRP A 499 8.12 -18.13 -9.60
C TRP A 499 8.72 -16.76 -9.28
N LEU A 500 8.20 -16.03 -8.27
CA LEU A 500 8.83 -14.78 -7.83
C LEU A 500 10.21 -15.00 -7.20
N GLN A 501 10.51 -16.23 -6.74
CA GLN A 501 11.83 -16.58 -6.19
C GLN A 501 12.83 -17.08 -7.23
N GLU A 502 12.41 -17.43 -8.45
CA GLU A 502 13.29 -18.01 -9.49
C GLU A 502 14.52 -17.15 -9.80
N HIS A 503 14.38 -15.84 -9.78
CA HIS A 503 15.46 -14.91 -10.08
C HIS A 503 16.08 -14.28 -8.82
N THR A 504 16.02 -14.98 -7.67
CA THR A 504 16.55 -14.44 -6.41
C THR A 504 17.87 -15.10 -6.01
N THR A 505 18.71 -14.31 -5.34
CA THR A 505 19.93 -14.80 -4.67
C THR A 505 19.90 -14.38 -3.21
N VAL A 506 20.39 -15.26 -2.31
CA VAL A 506 20.47 -14.96 -0.88
C VAL A 506 21.49 -13.83 -0.67
N ALA A 507 21.09 -12.78 0.03
CA ALA A 507 21.96 -11.68 0.42
C ALA A 507 22.40 -11.85 1.87
N THR A 508 23.68 -12.16 2.05
CA THR A 508 24.33 -12.35 3.36
C THR A 508 25.14 -11.11 3.77
N ARG A 509 25.70 -11.14 4.98
CA ARG A 509 26.63 -10.11 5.44
C ARG A 509 27.83 -9.94 4.48
N ASP A 510 28.33 -11.04 3.92
CA ASP A 510 29.44 -11.03 2.95
C ASP A 510 29.03 -10.37 1.63
N THR A 511 27.77 -10.54 1.21
CA THR A 511 27.23 -9.81 0.04
C THR A 511 27.38 -8.31 0.22
N PHE A 512 27.06 -7.77 1.40
CA PHE A 512 27.15 -6.33 1.68
C PHE A 512 28.58 -5.86 2.06
N ALA A 513 29.53 -6.77 2.23
CA ALA A 513 30.94 -6.44 2.44
C ALA A 513 31.69 -6.18 1.12
N LYS A 514 31.16 -6.64 -0.01
CA LYS A 514 31.77 -6.48 -1.33
C LYS A 514 31.98 -5.00 -1.70
N PRO A 515 33.05 -4.64 -2.45
CA PRO A 515 33.34 -3.26 -2.82
C PRO A 515 32.22 -2.57 -3.61
N ASP A 516 31.57 -3.27 -4.53
CA ASP A 516 30.44 -2.79 -5.36
C ASP A 516 29.16 -2.54 -4.57
N ARG A 517 29.10 -3.04 -3.30
CA ARG A 517 27.98 -2.84 -2.36
C ARG A 517 28.26 -1.76 -1.31
N ARG A 518 29.33 -1.03 -1.44
CA ARG A 518 29.70 0.05 -0.51
C ARG A 518 28.85 1.28 -0.76
N VAL A 519 28.05 1.65 0.23
CA VAL A 519 27.22 2.86 0.19
C VAL A 519 28.08 4.09 0.53
N GLY A 520 28.14 5.04 -0.40
CA GLY A 520 28.92 6.27 -0.28
C GLY A 520 28.44 7.20 0.86
N LEU A 521 29.33 8.08 1.32
CA LEU A 521 29.04 9.03 2.40
C LEU A 521 27.87 9.96 2.03
N LYS A 522 27.76 10.40 0.78
CA LYS A 522 26.67 11.25 0.29
C LYS A 522 25.30 10.64 0.55
N VAL A 523 25.11 9.34 0.26
CA VAL A 523 23.86 8.63 0.51
C VAL A 523 23.55 8.53 2.00
N ARG A 524 24.56 8.20 2.82
CA ARG A 524 24.40 8.09 4.27
C ARG A 524 23.98 9.42 4.89
N THR A 525 24.61 10.53 4.47
CA THR A 525 24.26 11.88 4.92
C THR A 525 22.86 12.27 4.47
N ALA A 526 22.50 12.01 3.20
CA ALA A 526 21.15 12.28 2.69
C ALA A 526 20.09 11.52 3.47
N MET A 527 20.30 10.23 3.75
CA MET A 527 19.37 9.42 4.55
C MET A 527 19.24 9.94 5.99
N MET A 528 20.34 10.38 6.61
CA MET A 528 20.31 10.96 7.94
C MET A 528 19.51 12.26 7.96
N ILE A 529 19.69 13.14 6.98
CA ILE A 529 18.91 14.38 6.84
C ILE A 529 17.42 14.07 6.66
N VAL A 530 17.07 13.16 5.77
CA VAL A 530 15.68 12.75 5.55
C VAL A 530 15.04 12.22 6.83
N GLN A 531 15.75 11.40 7.60
CA GLN A 531 15.27 10.89 8.90
C GLN A 531 15.07 12.00 9.94
N LEU A 532 16.01 12.96 10.03
CA LEU A 532 15.94 14.09 10.96
C LEU A 532 14.78 15.04 10.63
N LEU A 533 14.46 15.22 9.36
CA LEU A 533 13.34 16.05 8.90
C LEU A 533 11.99 15.33 8.98
N GLY A 534 11.94 14.13 9.56
CA GLY A 534 10.72 13.33 9.66
C GLY A 534 10.26 12.74 8.32
N GLY A 535 11.08 12.85 7.28
CA GLY A 535 10.80 12.26 5.97
C GLY A 535 10.86 10.74 6.02
N ALA A 536 10.00 10.10 5.23
CA ALA A 536 10.03 8.67 4.97
C ALA A 536 10.48 8.45 3.51
N LEU A 537 11.42 7.52 3.32
CA LEU A 537 11.81 7.05 1.98
C LEU A 537 10.75 6.13 1.44
#